data_f8072cb6acfe07736f325623d60fe870
#
_entry.id   f8072cb6acfe07736f325623d60fe870
#
_cell.length_a   1.000
_cell.length_b   1.000
_cell.length_c   1.000
_cell.angle_alpha   90.00
_cell.angle_beta   90.00
_cell.angle_gamma   90.00
#
_symmetry.space_group_name_H-M   'P 1'
#
loop_
_entity.id
_entity.type
_entity.pdbx_description
1 polymer ?
#
loop_
_entity_poly.entity_id
_entity_poly.type
_entity_poly.pdbx_seq_one_letter_code
_entity_poly.pdbx_strand_id
1 'polypeptide(L)'
;MNEKITLSGVPETMLQTVYARAKESRTRGAIHDAKAEELIDKLDYEFSLADKDAAMHSGVIARTIVLDALTQTYLEKHHGAVVVNIACGLDTRCCRVSGYSHWYNLDLPETIAVRERIMPESGSVSQIAMSAMDDWGSLITEAGAPALVIIEGLTMYLSQADVQRIFAVIAARFESVTVFVELSAVRGQQRRRTQRSFLGKVARPLFRQSGSSPCALRMGMIQYHSLSCMFTLMPLTSTPPSAGMRMYFRPFITRVSIR
;
A
#
# COMPACT_ATOMS: atom_id res chain seq x y z
N MET A 1 -27.71 -11.90 -17.23
CA MET A 1 -26.63 -11.00 -17.72
C MET A 1 -26.28 -10.09 -16.56
N ASN A 2 -25.06 -10.19 -16.04
CA ASN A 2 -24.64 -9.24 -14.99
C ASN A 2 -24.39 -7.90 -15.67
N GLU A 3 -25.11 -6.88 -15.24
CA GLU A 3 -24.92 -5.52 -15.69
C GLU A 3 -23.51 -5.06 -15.30
N LYS A 4 -22.71 -4.66 -16.27
CA LYS A 4 -21.36 -4.16 -16.03
C LYS A 4 -21.41 -2.75 -15.45
N ILE A 5 -20.56 -2.48 -14.48
CA ILE A 5 -20.51 -1.21 -13.77
C ILE A 5 -19.52 -0.28 -14.48
N THR A 6 -20.03 0.84 -14.98
CA THR A 6 -19.18 1.93 -15.51
C THR A 6 -18.74 2.83 -14.38
N LEU A 7 -17.43 3.08 -14.26
CA LEU A 7 -16.83 3.95 -13.24
C LEU A 7 -16.43 5.28 -13.89
N SER A 8 -17.13 6.36 -13.53
CA SER A 8 -16.74 7.72 -13.87
C SER A 8 -16.04 8.39 -12.68
N GLY A 9 -14.99 9.17 -12.95
CA GLY A 9 -14.27 9.91 -11.90
C GLY A 9 -13.31 9.11 -11.03
N VAL A 10 -13.11 7.83 -11.34
CA VAL A 10 -12.14 6.97 -10.64
C VAL A 10 -10.75 7.18 -11.24
N PRO A 11 -9.70 7.38 -10.44
CA PRO A 11 -8.34 7.43 -10.97
C PRO A 11 -8.00 6.17 -11.77
N GLU A 12 -7.56 6.36 -13.01
CA GLU A 12 -7.21 5.24 -13.91
C GLU A 12 -6.16 4.32 -13.30
N THR A 13 -5.22 4.88 -12.55
CA THR A 13 -4.19 4.11 -11.84
C THR A 13 -4.76 3.09 -10.86
N MET A 14 -5.92 3.38 -10.25
CA MET A 14 -6.60 2.46 -9.33
C MET A 14 -7.15 1.24 -10.08
N LEU A 15 -7.73 1.45 -11.27
CA LEU A 15 -8.22 0.37 -12.13
C LEU A 15 -7.07 -0.47 -12.70
N GLN A 16 -5.97 0.18 -13.10
CA GLN A 16 -4.79 -0.51 -13.63
C GLN A 16 -4.14 -1.42 -12.58
N THR A 17 -4.10 -1.01 -11.30
CA THR A 17 -3.51 -1.84 -10.24
C THR A 17 -4.35 -3.08 -9.91
N VAL A 18 -5.67 -2.97 -9.87
CA VAL A 18 -6.54 -4.14 -9.65
C VAL A 18 -6.50 -5.08 -10.86
N TYR A 19 -6.46 -4.53 -12.08
CA TYR A 19 -6.32 -5.31 -13.30
C TYR A 19 -5.00 -6.10 -13.33
N ALA A 20 -3.89 -5.46 -12.98
CA ALA A 20 -2.59 -6.13 -12.93
C ALA A 20 -2.62 -7.34 -11.99
N ARG A 21 -3.23 -7.21 -10.80
CA ARG A 21 -3.37 -8.33 -9.86
C ARG A 21 -4.29 -9.43 -10.39
N ALA A 22 -5.44 -9.08 -10.93
CA ALA A 22 -6.36 -10.05 -11.53
C ALA A 22 -5.71 -10.83 -12.69
N LYS A 23 -5.01 -10.12 -13.57
CA LYS A 23 -4.31 -10.73 -14.71
C LYS A 23 -3.21 -11.68 -14.24
N GLU A 24 -2.38 -11.27 -13.27
CA GLU A 24 -1.34 -12.15 -12.72
C GLU A 24 -1.92 -13.40 -12.08
N SER A 25 -3.00 -13.24 -11.29
CA SER A 25 -3.72 -14.34 -10.64
C SER A 25 -4.24 -15.36 -11.65
N ARG A 26 -4.81 -14.89 -12.79
CA ARG A 26 -5.36 -15.75 -13.85
C ARG A 26 -4.31 -16.41 -14.73
N THR A 27 -3.13 -15.82 -14.85
CA THR A 27 -2.13 -16.26 -15.85
C THR A 27 -0.95 -16.98 -15.24
N ARG A 28 -0.07 -16.26 -14.56
CA ARG A 28 1.18 -16.81 -14.02
C ARG A 28 1.05 -17.33 -12.61
N GLY A 29 0.08 -16.84 -11.84
CA GLY A 29 -0.19 -17.29 -10.49
C GLY A 29 0.89 -16.91 -9.47
N ALA A 30 1.70 -15.86 -9.73
CA ALA A 30 2.66 -15.38 -8.75
C ALA A 30 1.98 -14.77 -7.49
N ILE A 31 0.72 -14.37 -7.64
CA ILE A 31 -0.20 -14.00 -6.57
C ILE A 31 -1.55 -14.66 -6.84
N HIS A 32 -2.36 -14.86 -5.79
CA HIS A 32 -3.75 -15.26 -5.90
C HIS A 32 -4.64 -14.15 -5.35
N ASP A 33 -5.42 -13.50 -6.22
CA ASP A 33 -6.33 -12.42 -5.88
C ASP A 33 -7.70 -12.62 -6.52
N ALA A 34 -8.44 -13.62 -5.99
CA ALA A 34 -9.77 -13.97 -6.48
C ALA A 34 -10.75 -12.78 -6.44
N LYS A 35 -10.56 -11.88 -5.45
CA LYS A 35 -11.40 -10.68 -5.36
C LYS A 35 -11.12 -9.68 -6.46
N ALA A 36 -9.84 -9.48 -6.83
CA ALA A 36 -9.50 -8.66 -7.99
C ALA A 36 -10.06 -9.26 -9.29
N GLU A 37 -10.01 -10.58 -9.44
CA GLU A 37 -10.61 -11.26 -10.61
C GLU A 37 -12.12 -11.02 -10.71
N GLU A 38 -12.84 -11.16 -9.58
CA GLU A 38 -14.28 -10.87 -9.50
C GLU A 38 -14.60 -9.41 -9.86
N LEU A 39 -13.78 -8.47 -9.37
CA LEU A 39 -13.96 -7.04 -9.64
C LEU A 39 -13.82 -6.72 -11.13
N ILE A 40 -12.78 -7.22 -11.78
CA ILE A 40 -12.54 -7.00 -13.20
C ILE A 40 -13.69 -7.52 -14.06
N ASP A 41 -14.30 -8.64 -13.71
CA ASP A 41 -15.43 -9.20 -14.45
C ASP A 41 -16.71 -8.36 -14.32
N LYS A 42 -16.82 -7.56 -13.26
CA LYS A 42 -17.95 -6.65 -13.02
C LYS A 42 -17.79 -5.28 -13.70
N LEU A 43 -16.56 -4.89 -14.04
CA LEU A 43 -16.28 -3.56 -14.57
C LEU A 43 -16.46 -3.50 -16.09
N ASP A 44 -17.06 -2.40 -16.54
CA ASP A 44 -17.09 -2.01 -17.96
C ASP A 44 -15.96 -1.01 -18.22
N TYR A 45 -14.77 -1.54 -18.45
CA TYR A 45 -13.56 -0.73 -18.66
C TYR A 45 -12.62 -1.43 -19.66
N GLU A 46 -12.03 -0.63 -20.55
CA GLU A 46 -11.09 -1.11 -21.56
C GLU A 46 -9.66 -1.16 -20.98
N PHE A 47 -9.19 -2.36 -20.68
CA PHE A 47 -7.88 -2.58 -20.07
C PHE A 47 -6.71 -2.74 -21.06
N SER A 48 -6.93 -2.60 -22.36
CA SER A 48 -5.89 -2.82 -23.38
C SER A 48 -4.66 -1.92 -23.24
N LEU A 49 -4.81 -0.73 -22.65
CA LEU A 49 -3.68 0.15 -22.36
C LEU A 49 -2.82 -0.40 -21.20
N ALA A 50 -3.45 -0.98 -20.20
CA ALA A 50 -2.73 -1.61 -19.07
C ALA A 50 -1.94 -2.84 -19.53
N ASP A 51 -2.40 -3.55 -20.56
CA ASP A 51 -1.70 -4.69 -21.14
C ASP A 51 -0.36 -4.32 -21.79
N LYS A 52 -0.20 -3.08 -22.25
CA LYS A 52 1.00 -2.59 -22.89
C LYS A 52 2.07 -2.12 -21.90
N ASP A 53 1.73 -1.88 -20.65
CA ASP A 53 2.68 -1.42 -19.62
C ASP A 53 3.18 -2.58 -18.73
N ALA A 54 4.08 -3.39 -19.30
CA ALA A 54 4.71 -4.48 -18.58
C ALA A 54 5.54 -4.03 -17.37
N ALA A 55 6.05 -2.80 -17.38
CA ALA A 55 6.82 -2.25 -16.26
C ALA A 55 5.92 -1.91 -15.08
N MET A 56 4.79 -1.27 -15.34
CA MET A 56 3.75 -1.01 -14.33
C MET A 56 3.23 -2.33 -13.75
N HIS A 57 2.86 -3.29 -14.60
CA HIS A 57 2.38 -4.60 -14.17
C HIS A 57 3.39 -5.27 -13.22
N SER A 58 4.64 -5.41 -13.65
CA SER A 58 5.70 -6.04 -12.83
C SER A 58 5.93 -5.29 -11.52
N GLY A 59 5.86 -3.97 -11.52
CA GLY A 59 5.97 -3.13 -10.34
C GLY A 59 4.85 -3.37 -9.33
N VAL A 60 3.61 -3.44 -9.80
CA VAL A 60 2.43 -3.73 -8.97
C VAL A 60 2.55 -5.12 -8.35
N ILE A 61 2.89 -6.13 -9.14
CA ILE A 61 2.98 -7.52 -8.64
C ILE A 61 4.10 -7.68 -7.61
N ALA A 62 5.29 -7.16 -7.89
CA ALA A 62 6.42 -7.22 -6.95
C ALA A 62 6.09 -6.52 -5.62
N ARG A 63 5.43 -5.36 -5.68
CA ARG A 63 4.96 -4.62 -4.51
C ARG A 63 3.91 -5.40 -3.74
N THR A 64 2.93 -5.97 -4.41
CA THR A 64 1.87 -6.79 -3.80
C THR A 64 2.47 -7.98 -3.04
N ILE A 65 3.37 -8.76 -3.66
CA ILE A 65 4.04 -9.90 -3.01
C ILE A 65 4.74 -9.48 -1.73
N VAL A 66 5.51 -8.39 -1.78
CA VAL A 66 6.28 -7.92 -0.63
C VAL A 66 5.36 -7.42 0.49
N LEU A 67 4.37 -6.60 0.17
CA LEU A 67 3.46 -6.05 1.18
C LEU A 67 2.56 -7.13 1.79
N ASP A 68 2.05 -8.08 1.01
CA ASP A 68 1.25 -9.18 1.52
C ASP A 68 2.07 -10.05 2.48
N ALA A 69 3.30 -10.40 2.12
CA ALA A 69 4.21 -11.17 2.97
C ALA A 69 4.57 -10.43 4.28
N LEU A 70 4.87 -9.12 4.20
CA LEU A 70 5.17 -8.30 5.37
C LEU A 70 3.94 -8.16 6.28
N THR A 71 2.76 -7.94 5.70
CA THR A 71 1.50 -7.82 6.43
C THR A 71 1.17 -9.13 7.13
N GLN A 72 1.21 -10.26 6.43
CA GLN A 72 0.95 -11.57 7.02
C GLN A 72 1.94 -11.89 8.15
N THR A 73 3.23 -11.64 7.93
CA THR A 73 4.27 -11.83 8.97
C THR A 73 4.03 -10.94 10.21
N TYR A 74 3.53 -9.72 10.01
CA TYR A 74 3.17 -8.84 11.12
C TYR A 74 1.98 -9.41 11.91
N LEU A 75 0.92 -9.83 11.22
CA LEU A 75 -0.30 -10.35 11.82
C LEU A 75 -0.06 -11.65 12.61
N GLU A 76 0.81 -12.52 12.11
CA GLU A 76 1.24 -13.75 12.81
C GLU A 76 1.96 -13.47 14.15
N LYS A 77 2.67 -12.34 14.24
CA LYS A 77 3.41 -11.93 15.44
C LYS A 77 2.60 -11.06 16.41
N HIS A 78 1.51 -10.49 15.94
CA HIS A 78 0.71 -9.51 16.69
C HIS A 78 -0.77 -9.90 16.62
N HIS A 79 -1.13 -10.96 17.35
CA HIS A 79 -2.51 -11.45 17.41
C HIS A 79 -3.47 -10.35 17.87
N GLY A 80 -4.62 -10.26 17.21
CA GLY A 80 -5.61 -9.23 17.48
C GLY A 80 -5.23 -7.84 16.96
N ALA A 81 -4.26 -7.76 16.04
CA ALA A 81 -3.84 -6.49 15.47
C ALA A 81 -4.95 -5.84 14.62
N VAL A 82 -4.99 -4.52 14.70
CA VAL A 82 -5.80 -3.66 13.81
C VAL A 82 -4.96 -3.21 12.64
N VAL A 83 -5.55 -3.20 11.45
CA VAL A 83 -4.89 -2.71 10.23
C VAL A 83 -5.63 -1.48 9.71
N VAL A 84 -4.89 -0.42 9.39
CA VAL A 84 -5.42 0.76 8.69
C VAL A 84 -4.72 0.86 7.32
N ASN A 85 -5.48 0.68 6.26
CA ASN A 85 -5.00 0.78 4.88
C ASN A 85 -5.34 2.16 4.32
N ILE A 86 -4.38 3.07 4.29
CA ILE A 86 -4.54 4.48 3.89
C ILE A 86 -4.40 4.62 2.37
N ALA A 87 -5.31 5.36 1.74
CA ALA A 87 -5.46 5.48 0.29
C ALA A 87 -5.64 4.10 -0.35
N CYS A 88 -6.60 3.37 0.19
CA CYS A 88 -6.81 1.95 -0.11
C CYS A 88 -7.23 1.68 -1.56
N GLY A 89 -7.82 2.65 -2.26
CA GLY A 89 -8.32 2.47 -3.61
C GLY A 89 -9.17 1.20 -3.75
N LEU A 90 -8.82 0.37 -4.71
CA LEU A 90 -9.39 -0.98 -4.91
C LEU A 90 -8.42 -2.08 -4.44
N ASP A 91 -7.64 -1.83 -3.40
CA ASP A 91 -6.83 -2.90 -2.79
C ASP A 91 -7.73 -3.96 -2.13
N THR A 92 -7.40 -5.20 -2.39
CA THR A 92 -8.10 -6.40 -1.94
C THR A 92 -7.31 -7.17 -0.89
N ARG A 93 -6.28 -6.54 -0.28
CA ARG A 93 -5.37 -7.22 0.65
C ARG A 93 -6.09 -7.81 1.86
N CYS A 94 -7.10 -7.15 2.39
CA CYS A 94 -7.95 -7.68 3.46
C CYS A 94 -8.58 -9.05 3.13
N CYS A 95 -8.72 -9.38 1.84
CA CYS A 95 -9.21 -10.69 1.39
C CYS A 95 -8.11 -11.74 1.21
N ARG A 96 -6.83 -11.33 1.19
CA ARG A 96 -5.68 -12.21 0.95
C ARG A 96 -4.88 -12.54 2.21
N VAL A 97 -4.98 -11.70 3.24
CA VAL A 97 -4.29 -11.90 4.52
C VAL A 97 -5.29 -12.21 5.63
N SER A 98 -4.84 -12.84 6.70
CA SER A 98 -5.69 -13.25 7.82
C SER A 98 -5.01 -12.97 9.17
N GLY A 99 -5.81 -12.99 10.25
CA GLY A 99 -5.29 -12.82 11.61
C GLY A 99 -5.39 -11.40 12.18
N TYR A 100 -5.97 -10.45 11.44
CA TYR A 100 -6.33 -9.14 11.99
C TYR A 100 -7.64 -9.23 12.80
N SER A 101 -7.77 -8.38 13.82
CA SER A 101 -9.03 -8.23 14.57
C SER A 101 -10.00 -7.34 13.79
N HIS A 102 -9.49 -6.25 13.22
CA HIS A 102 -10.24 -5.33 12.38
C HIS A 102 -9.36 -4.73 11.29
N TRP A 103 -9.96 -4.48 10.12
CA TRP A 103 -9.33 -3.85 8.97
C TRP A 103 -10.09 -2.59 8.56
N TYR A 104 -9.44 -1.45 8.58
CA TYR A 104 -9.99 -0.18 8.13
C TYR A 104 -9.42 0.19 6.76
N ASN A 105 -10.31 0.33 5.78
CA ASN A 105 -9.97 0.87 4.45
C ASN A 105 -10.31 2.37 4.44
N LEU A 106 -9.30 3.22 4.33
CA LEU A 106 -9.44 4.68 4.34
C LEU A 106 -9.06 5.25 2.99
N ASP A 107 -9.97 6.03 2.41
CA ASP A 107 -9.74 6.80 1.19
C ASP A 107 -10.72 7.98 1.12
N LEU A 108 -10.57 8.83 0.11
CA LEU A 108 -11.47 9.94 -0.15
C LEU A 108 -12.92 9.44 -0.35
N PRO A 109 -13.93 10.26 0.01
CA PRO A 109 -15.33 9.85 -0.04
C PRO A 109 -15.79 9.30 -1.39
N GLU A 110 -15.32 9.89 -2.49
CA GLU A 110 -15.63 9.42 -3.85
C GLU A 110 -15.04 8.03 -4.14
N THR A 111 -13.85 7.73 -3.64
CA THR A 111 -13.21 6.41 -3.79
C THR A 111 -13.94 5.36 -2.96
N ILE A 112 -14.28 5.69 -1.70
CA ILE A 112 -15.03 4.79 -0.82
C ILE A 112 -16.41 4.50 -1.39
N ALA A 113 -17.12 5.50 -1.89
CA ALA A 113 -18.43 5.29 -2.52
C ALA A 113 -18.37 4.33 -3.71
N VAL A 114 -17.30 4.39 -4.51
CA VAL A 114 -17.06 3.42 -5.58
C VAL A 114 -16.78 2.03 -5.02
N ARG A 115 -15.88 1.95 -4.03
CA ARG A 115 -15.50 0.70 -3.38
C ARG A 115 -16.70 -0.03 -2.78
N GLU A 116 -17.55 0.65 -2.03
CA GLU A 116 -18.77 0.10 -1.44
C GLU A 116 -19.73 -0.45 -2.49
N ARG A 117 -19.85 0.22 -3.63
CA ARG A 117 -20.73 -0.20 -4.73
C ARG A 117 -20.25 -1.50 -5.40
N ILE A 118 -18.94 -1.65 -5.62
CA ILE A 118 -18.39 -2.78 -6.40
C ILE A 118 -17.83 -3.90 -5.51
N MET A 119 -17.43 -3.56 -4.29
CA MET A 119 -16.83 -4.47 -3.33
C MET A 119 -17.37 -4.18 -1.93
N PRO A 120 -18.68 -4.43 -1.67
CA PRO A 120 -19.24 -4.27 -0.33
C PRO A 120 -18.49 -5.17 0.66
N GLU A 121 -18.03 -4.60 1.75
CA GLU A 121 -17.29 -5.26 2.82
C GLU A 121 -18.09 -5.16 4.10
N SER A 122 -17.92 -6.12 5.00
CA SER A 122 -18.65 -6.21 6.27
C SER A 122 -17.87 -7.00 7.32
N GLY A 123 -18.42 -7.12 8.51
CA GLY A 123 -17.80 -7.86 9.60
C GLY A 123 -16.58 -7.16 10.16
N SER A 124 -15.40 -7.77 10.05
CA SER A 124 -14.13 -7.21 10.53
C SER A 124 -13.48 -6.22 9.56
N VAL A 125 -14.16 -5.79 8.50
CA VAL A 125 -13.66 -4.79 7.54
C VAL A 125 -14.61 -3.60 7.52
N SER A 126 -14.07 -2.39 7.75
CA SER A 126 -14.82 -1.13 7.72
C SER A 126 -14.20 -0.13 6.75
N GLN A 127 -15.04 0.77 6.25
CA GLN A 127 -14.66 1.84 5.35
C GLN A 127 -14.61 3.17 6.11
N ILE A 128 -13.61 3.99 5.82
CA ILE A 128 -13.50 5.38 6.33
C ILE A 128 -13.40 6.33 5.14
N ALA A 129 -14.46 7.08 4.91
CA ALA A 129 -14.58 8.04 3.81
C ALA A 129 -14.04 9.41 4.24
N MET A 130 -12.72 9.54 4.35
CA MET A 130 -12.03 10.76 4.81
C MET A 130 -10.68 10.92 4.10
N SER A 131 -10.17 12.16 4.09
CA SER A 131 -8.78 12.39 3.70
C SER A 131 -7.82 11.76 4.71
N ALA A 132 -6.71 11.21 4.23
CA ALA A 132 -5.63 10.71 5.09
C ALA A 132 -5.03 11.78 6.01
N MET A 133 -5.28 13.06 5.74
CA MET A 133 -4.81 14.21 6.51
C MET A 133 -5.80 14.69 7.58
N ASP A 134 -7.02 14.14 7.60
CA ASP A 134 -8.05 14.47 8.57
C ASP A 134 -7.93 13.59 9.83
N ASP A 135 -8.75 13.86 10.85
CA ASP A 135 -8.75 13.12 12.12
C ASP A 135 -9.55 11.82 12.03
N TRP A 136 -9.15 10.92 11.12
CA TRP A 136 -9.72 9.59 11.00
C TRP A 136 -9.37 8.68 12.21
N GLY A 137 -8.33 9.05 12.96
CA GLY A 137 -7.89 8.29 14.11
C GLY A 137 -8.97 8.14 15.19
N SER A 138 -9.86 9.13 15.33
CA SER A 138 -10.99 9.10 16.24
C SER A 138 -12.03 8.01 15.91
N LEU A 139 -12.05 7.52 14.67
CA LEU A 139 -12.96 6.47 14.20
C LEU A 139 -12.46 5.05 14.46
N ILE A 140 -11.19 4.89 14.84
CA ILE A 140 -10.62 3.59 15.20
C ILE A 140 -11.01 3.29 16.65
N THR A 141 -11.72 2.20 16.88
CA THR A 141 -12.30 1.90 18.19
C THR A 141 -11.41 1.03 19.07
N GLU A 142 -10.48 0.27 18.48
CA GLU A 142 -9.64 -0.70 19.18
C GLU A 142 -8.49 -0.01 19.93
N ALA A 143 -8.75 0.40 21.16
CA ALA A 143 -7.74 0.99 22.01
C ALA A 143 -6.75 -0.08 22.53
N GLY A 144 -5.45 0.23 22.46
CA GLY A 144 -4.39 -0.65 23.00
C GLY A 144 -4.06 -1.88 22.16
N ALA A 145 -4.79 -2.15 21.06
CA ALA A 145 -4.44 -3.23 20.15
C ALA A 145 -3.15 -2.94 19.39
N PRO A 146 -2.35 -3.96 19.04
CA PRO A 146 -1.25 -3.79 18.09
C PRO A 146 -1.78 -3.19 16.79
N ALA A 147 -1.11 -2.17 16.25
CA ALA A 147 -1.59 -1.48 15.06
C ALA A 147 -0.60 -1.55 13.91
N LEU A 148 -1.11 -1.83 12.70
CA LEU A 148 -0.40 -1.75 11.44
C LEU A 148 -1.07 -0.71 10.55
N VAL A 149 -0.29 0.26 10.08
CA VAL A 149 -0.74 1.20 9.05
C VAL A 149 -0.02 0.89 7.74
N ILE A 150 -0.76 0.83 6.65
CA ILE A 150 -0.23 0.59 5.30
C ILE A 150 -0.48 1.84 4.46
N ILE A 151 0.57 2.35 3.81
CA ILE A 151 0.51 3.50 2.89
C ILE A 151 1.18 3.07 1.58
N GLU A 152 0.38 2.68 0.62
CA GLU A 152 0.84 2.20 -0.69
C GLU A 152 0.37 3.14 -1.80
N GLY A 153 1.27 3.51 -2.72
CA GLY A 153 0.91 4.29 -3.91
C GLY A 153 0.50 5.74 -3.66
N LEU A 154 0.71 6.29 -2.46
CA LEU A 154 0.23 7.62 -2.08
C LEU A 154 1.32 8.68 -2.02
N THR A 155 2.46 8.39 -1.41
CA THR A 155 3.45 9.42 -1.02
C THR A 155 4.07 10.18 -2.20
N MET A 156 3.99 9.62 -3.40
CA MET A 156 4.49 10.24 -4.63
C MET A 156 3.67 11.46 -5.08
N TYR A 157 2.44 11.58 -4.60
CA TYR A 157 1.51 12.67 -4.94
C TYR A 157 1.47 13.76 -3.86
N LEU A 158 2.15 13.57 -2.74
CA LEU A 158 2.06 14.42 -1.56
C LEU A 158 3.29 15.30 -1.37
N SER A 159 3.07 16.50 -0.83
CA SER A 159 4.15 17.32 -0.32
C SER A 159 4.73 16.74 0.98
N GLN A 160 5.92 17.20 1.38
CA GLN A 160 6.51 16.82 2.67
C GLN A 160 5.59 17.19 3.85
N ALA A 161 4.90 18.33 3.76
CA ALA A 161 3.98 18.79 4.81
C ALA A 161 2.76 17.85 4.94
N ASP A 162 2.21 17.39 3.81
CA ASP A 162 1.08 16.44 3.81
C ASP A 162 1.48 15.12 4.44
N VAL A 163 2.65 14.58 4.06
CA VAL A 163 3.17 13.35 4.67
C VAL A 163 3.38 13.52 6.18
N GLN A 164 3.93 14.67 6.61
CA GLN A 164 4.07 14.98 8.04
C GLN A 164 2.72 14.99 8.76
N ARG A 165 1.69 15.56 8.13
CA ARG A 165 0.33 15.62 8.70
C ARG A 165 -0.26 14.21 8.86
N ILE A 166 -0.13 13.34 7.86
CA ILE A 166 -0.58 11.94 7.96
C ILE A 166 0.11 11.23 9.14
N PHE A 167 1.43 11.36 9.26
CA PHE A 167 2.16 10.76 10.38
C PHE A 167 1.79 11.37 11.73
N ALA A 168 1.40 12.66 11.77
CA ALA A 168 0.91 13.30 13.00
C ALA A 168 -0.42 12.67 13.46
N VAL A 169 -1.36 12.42 12.54
CA VAL A 169 -2.62 11.72 12.85
C VAL A 169 -2.36 10.31 13.37
N ILE A 170 -1.47 9.56 12.70
CA ILE A 170 -1.07 8.22 13.15
C ILE A 170 -0.49 8.26 14.57
N ALA A 171 0.45 9.17 14.83
CA ALA A 171 1.11 9.30 16.14
C ALA A 171 0.15 9.77 17.24
N ALA A 172 -0.84 10.58 16.92
CA ALA A 172 -1.85 11.03 17.87
C ALA A 172 -2.81 9.89 18.26
N ARG A 173 -3.08 8.94 17.33
CA ARG A 173 -4.02 7.84 17.58
C ARG A 173 -3.38 6.64 18.27
N PHE A 174 -2.15 6.30 17.95
CA PHE A 174 -1.51 5.08 18.39
C PHE A 174 -0.26 5.36 19.23
N GLU A 175 -0.21 4.80 20.44
CA GLU A 175 1.00 4.84 21.29
C GLU A 175 2.14 4.01 20.69
N SER A 176 1.78 2.87 20.06
CA SER A 176 2.72 2.00 19.37
C SER A 176 2.09 1.51 18.06
N VAL A 177 2.77 1.76 16.95
CA VAL A 177 2.29 1.38 15.62
C VAL A 177 3.45 1.00 14.71
N THR A 178 3.22 0.03 13.85
CA THR A 178 4.09 -0.25 12.70
C THR A 178 3.48 0.36 11.45
N VAL A 179 4.28 1.06 10.66
CA VAL A 179 3.85 1.64 9.39
C VAL A 179 4.65 1.03 8.25
N PHE A 180 3.98 0.44 7.28
CA PHE A 180 4.57 0.08 5.99
C PHE A 180 4.25 1.18 5.01
N VAL A 181 5.26 1.86 4.51
CA VAL A 181 5.09 2.98 3.58
C VAL A 181 5.93 2.77 2.33
N GLU A 182 5.28 2.92 1.17
CA GLU A 182 5.97 2.99 -0.10
C GLU A 182 6.51 4.41 -0.33
N LEU A 183 7.81 4.50 -0.60
CA LEU A 183 8.47 5.75 -0.93
C LEU A 183 8.98 5.69 -2.36
N SER A 184 8.60 6.67 -3.17
CA SER A 184 9.14 6.82 -4.52
C SER A 184 10.60 7.28 -4.48
N ALA A 185 11.45 6.66 -5.31
CA ALA A 185 12.80 7.14 -5.50
C ALA A 185 12.77 8.44 -6.32
N VAL A 186 13.29 9.52 -5.77
CA VAL A 186 13.54 10.75 -6.54
C VAL A 186 14.56 10.46 -7.63
N ARG A 187 14.24 10.76 -8.89
CA ARG A 187 15.16 10.64 -10.03
C ARG A 187 16.32 11.64 -9.84
N GLY A 188 17.54 11.17 -9.63
CA GLY A 188 18.73 11.99 -9.53
C GLY A 188 19.87 11.35 -8.73
N GLN A 189 21.10 11.84 -8.90
CA GLN A 189 22.34 11.29 -8.34
C GLN A 189 22.46 11.27 -6.79
N GLN A 190 21.45 11.72 -6.04
CA GLN A 190 21.47 11.80 -4.56
C GLN A 190 20.69 10.71 -3.84
N ARG A 191 20.45 9.56 -4.48
CA ARG A 191 19.50 8.50 -4.07
C ARG A 191 19.57 8.01 -2.61
N ARG A 192 20.74 7.87 -2.01
CA ARG A 192 20.88 7.28 -0.66
C ARG A 192 20.79 8.28 0.50
N ARG A 193 21.25 9.51 0.26
CA ARG A 193 21.25 10.56 1.28
C ARG A 193 19.88 11.19 1.47
N THR A 194 19.11 11.34 0.38
CA THR A 194 17.82 12.05 0.36
C THR A 194 16.69 11.28 1.07
N GLN A 195 16.63 9.96 0.93
CA GLN A 195 15.60 9.17 1.60
C GLN A 195 15.76 9.14 3.12
N ARG A 196 17.00 8.94 3.62
CA ARG A 196 17.27 9.05 5.07
C ARG A 196 17.01 10.46 5.58
N SER A 197 17.32 11.47 4.79
CA SER A 197 17.05 12.88 5.10
C SER A 197 15.56 13.20 5.07
N PHE A 198 14.79 12.65 4.13
CA PHE A 198 13.35 12.86 4.03
C PHE A 198 12.61 12.28 5.25
N LEU A 199 12.83 11.01 5.58
CA LEU A 199 12.24 10.38 6.75
C LEU A 199 12.67 11.05 8.07
N GLY A 200 13.94 11.45 8.17
CA GLY A 200 14.44 12.21 9.32
C GLY A 200 13.81 13.61 9.42
N LYS A 201 13.48 14.25 8.31
CA LYS A 201 12.79 15.55 8.30
C LYS A 201 11.30 15.43 8.60
N VAL A 202 10.65 14.34 8.18
CA VAL A 202 9.25 14.07 8.48
C VAL A 202 9.08 13.71 9.96
N ALA A 203 9.97 12.87 10.50
CA ALA A 203 9.86 12.38 11.86
C ALA A 203 10.27 13.42 12.95
N ARG A 204 11.36 14.19 12.73
CA ARG A 204 11.89 15.13 13.74
C ARG A 204 10.90 16.19 14.25
N PRO A 205 10.07 16.84 13.43
CA PRO A 205 9.12 17.84 13.92
C PRO A 205 8.03 17.25 14.80
N LEU A 206 7.62 16.00 14.56
CA LEU A 206 6.56 15.33 15.34
C LEU A 206 6.96 15.15 16.81
N PHE A 207 8.27 15.00 17.11
CA PHE A 207 8.79 14.82 18.46
C PHE A 207 9.00 16.10 19.26
N ARG A 208 9.04 17.27 18.59
CA ARG A 208 9.20 18.56 19.29
C ARG A 208 7.89 19.13 19.84
N GLN A 209 6.74 18.67 19.40
CA GLN A 209 5.45 19.22 19.78
C GLN A 209 4.76 18.49 20.93
N SER A 210 5.12 17.22 21.20
CA SER A 210 4.61 16.50 22.35
C SER A 210 5.53 16.75 23.57
N GLY A 211 5.14 17.65 24.43
CA GLY A 211 5.88 17.95 25.70
C GLY A 211 5.81 16.87 26.76
N SER A 212 5.55 15.62 26.42
CA SER A 212 5.46 14.49 27.34
C SER A 212 6.22 13.29 26.78
N SER A 213 7.28 12.92 27.46
CA SER A 213 8.16 11.73 27.30
C SER A 213 8.68 11.42 25.88
N PRO A 214 9.97 11.16 25.72
CA PRO A 214 10.53 10.85 24.40
C PRO A 214 10.02 9.49 23.91
N CYS A 215 9.02 9.51 23.06
CA CYS A 215 8.63 8.35 22.27
C CYS A 215 9.79 8.02 21.31
N ALA A 216 10.50 6.94 21.56
CA ALA A 216 11.67 6.58 20.79
C ALA A 216 11.29 6.00 19.43
N LEU A 217 11.48 6.78 18.36
CA LEU A 217 11.34 6.30 16.99
C LEU A 217 12.46 5.32 16.64
N ARG A 218 12.20 4.03 16.68
CA ARG A 218 13.11 3.05 16.09
C ARG A 218 12.79 2.89 14.60
N MET A 219 13.57 3.55 13.75
CA MET A 219 13.52 3.33 12.32
C MET A 219 14.29 2.06 11.96
N GLY A 220 13.57 0.97 11.75
CA GLY A 220 14.11 -0.22 11.12
C GLY A 220 13.92 -0.14 9.61
N MET A 221 14.97 0.17 8.85
CA MET A 221 14.92 0.05 7.40
C MET A 221 15.16 -1.41 7.01
N ILE A 222 14.12 -2.08 6.53
CA ILE A 222 14.28 -3.34 5.81
C ILE A 222 14.51 -2.96 4.35
N GLN A 223 15.77 -2.94 3.96
CA GLN A 223 16.17 -2.68 2.59
C GLN A 223 16.13 -4.01 1.83
N TYR A 224 14.98 -4.35 1.23
CA TYR A 224 14.96 -5.45 0.27
C TYR A 224 15.62 -4.97 -1.04
N HIS A 225 16.74 -5.56 -1.39
CA HIS A 225 17.31 -5.43 -2.72
C HIS A 225 16.39 -6.21 -3.68
N SER A 226 15.47 -5.51 -4.34
CA SER A 226 14.48 -6.08 -5.27
C SER A 226 15.10 -6.86 -6.44
N LEU A 227 16.41 -6.75 -6.67
CA LEU A 227 17.13 -7.52 -7.67
C LEU A 227 17.25 -9.01 -7.32
N SER A 228 17.40 -9.39 -6.06
CA SER A 228 17.50 -10.81 -5.68
C SER A 228 16.17 -11.57 -5.80
N CYS A 229 15.04 -10.92 -5.53
CA CYS A 229 13.73 -11.57 -5.67
C CYS A 229 13.32 -11.77 -7.14
N MET A 230 13.66 -10.84 -8.04
CA MET A 230 13.33 -10.98 -9.46
C MET A 230 14.14 -12.09 -10.17
N PHE A 231 15.37 -12.36 -9.74
CA PHE A 231 16.18 -13.41 -10.35
C PHE A 231 15.81 -14.84 -9.90
N THR A 232 15.15 -14.99 -8.77
CA THR A 232 14.76 -16.31 -8.23
C THR A 232 13.43 -16.82 -8.81
N LEU A 233 12.61 -15.95 -9.41
CA LEU A 233 11.28 -16.29 -9.94
C LEU A 233 11.22 -16.37 -11.48
N MET A 234 12.31 -16.15 -12.20
CA MET A 234 12.35 -16.39 -13.65
C MET A 234 12.89 -17.79 -13.94
N PRO A 235 12.15 -18.65 -14.65
CA PRO A 235 12.74 -19.85 -15.22
C PRO A 235 13.84 -19.42 -16.20
N LEU A 236 14.99 -20.05 -16.11
CA LEU A 236 16.13 -19.90 -17.02
C LEU A 236 15.70 -20.27 -18.45
N THR A 237 15.19 -19.34 -19.22
CA THR A 237 15.17 -19.44 -20.67
C THR A 237 16.45 -18.79 -21.19
N SER A 238 17.24 -19.58 -21.91
CA SER A 238 18.59 -19.33 -22.37
C SER A 238 18.68 -18.33 -23.52
N THR A 239 18.24 -17.08 -23.34
CA THR A 239 18.57 -15.99 -24.27
C THR A 239 18.85 -14.71 -23.51
N PRO A 240 20.05 -14.10 -23.69
CA PRO A 240 20.35 -12.83 -23.03
C PRO A 240 19.49 -11.72 -23.62
N PRO A 241 18.91 -10.81 -22.81
CA PRO A 241 18.21 -9.65 -23.33
C PRO A 241 19.20 -8.71 -24.00
N SER A 242 18.84 -8.29 -25.22
CA SER A 242 19.57 -7.26 -25.99
C SER A 242 19.79 -5.99 -25.17
N ALA A 243 20.99 -5.45 -25.29
CA ALA A 243 21.41 -4.21 -24.63
C ALA A 243 20.48 -3.05 -24.96
N GLY A 244 19.69 -2.59 -23.98
CA GLY A 244 18.79 -1.42 -24.14
C GLY A 244 17.75 -1.24 -23.04
N MET A 245 17.42 -2.23 -22.27
CA MET A 245 16.32 -2.15 -21.29
C MET A 245 16.81 -1.64 -19.94
N ARG A 246 16.85 -0.31 -19.77
CA ARG A 246 17.07 0.30 -18.46
C ARG A 246 15.77 0.26 -17.65
N MET A 247 15.68 -0.67 -16.71
CA MET A 247 14.57 -0.71 -15.76
C MET A 247 14.63 0.46 -14.77
N TYR A 248 13.56 1.23 -14.69
CA TYR A 248 13.48 2.50 -13.94
C TYR A 248 12.42 2.54 -12.85
N PHE A 249 11.99 1.44 -12.28
CA PHE A 249 11.11 1.46 -11.11
C PHE A 249 11.58 0.50 -10.03
N ARG A 250 11.96 1.06 -8.87
CA ARG A 250 12.14 0.33 -7.62
C ARG A 250 11.19 0.94 -6.60
N PRO A 251 10.07 0.31 -6.25
CA PRO A 251 9.34 0.68 -5.06
C PRO A 251 10.22 0.38 -3.83
N PHE A 252 10.34 1.35 -2.94
CA PHE A 252 11.00 1.15 -1.64
C PHE A 252 9.91 1.09 -0.59
N ILE A 253 9.74 -0.06 0.03
CA ILE A 253 8.87 -0.22 1.18
C ILE A 253 9.74 -0.04 2.42
N THR A 254 9.34 0.90 3.27
CA THR A 254 10.02 1.20 4.52
C THR A 254 9.09 0.85 5.68
N ARG A 255 9.64 0.14 6.67
CA ARG A 255 8.98 -0.08 7.95
C ARG A 255 9.37 1.05 8.90
N VAL A 256 8.38 1.73 9.47
CA VAL A 256 8.54 2.71 10.54
C VAL A 256 7.80 2.18 11.76
N SER A 257 8.45 2.14 12.92
CA SER A 257 7.79 1.83 14.19
C SER A 257 7.81 3.06 15.07
N ILE A 258 6.67 3.45 15.60
CA ILE A 258 6.48 4.55 16.54
C ILE A 258 6.20 3.90 17.90
N ARG A 259 6.97 4.28 18.93
CA ARG A 259 6.79 3.85 20.33
C ARG A 259 6.81 5.07 21.22
#